data_4cef6508f13c7237153e7795ef37d3f8
#
_entry.id   4cef6508f13c7237153e7795ef37d3f8
#
_cell.length_a   1.000
_cell.length_b   1.000
_cell.length_c   1.000
_cell.angle_alpha   90.00
_cell.angle_beta   90.00
_cell.angle_gamma   90.00
#
_symmetry.space_group_name_H-M   'P 1'
#
loop_
_entity.id
_entity.type
_entity.pdbx_description
1 polymer ?
#
loop_
_entity_poly.entity_id
_entity_poly.type
_entity_poly.pdbx_seq_one_letter_code
_entity_poly.pdbx_strand_id
1 'polypeptide(L)'
;MHNLVQIAPALAKVLCVPRFYVLAICDLMPAMKSAFQTVALIGKYMNPETREQILALARFLAERHIGVFIEENTAQHSDIKGYTTLKMSAIGAYADLAVVLGGDGTMLTVARALLDYQIPLVGVNRGRFGFLTDINSDHMLESVAAILDGQFETEQRILLEAYIVRNSQVVGQGYALNDVVVNKNGLARLIELEIHIDGCFVQKQRSDGLIVATPTGTTAYSLSAGGPILHPTLDAIALVPICPHTLSNRPIAINSASEVVIQVVHAEDASVHLDGHMKLALQPGDRVQVKRARNTIALLHPPGHNHYDVLREKLHWG
;
A
#
# COMPACT_ATOMS: atom_id res chain seq x y z
N MET A 1 -36.38 -19.77 -55.42
CA MET A 1 -36.20 -21.25 -55.41
C MET A 1 -35.74 -21.58 -54.00
N HIS A 2 -36.66 -21.93 -53.16
CA HIS A 2 -36.90 -23.27 -52.56
C HIS A 2 -35.71 -23.69 -51.69
N ASN A 3 -35.77 -23.99 -50.40
CA ASN A 3 -36.83 -24.66 -49.64
C ASN A 3 -36.73 -24.33 -48.14
N LEU A 4 -37.89 -24.12 -47.56
CA LEU A 4 -38.25 -24.35 -46.18
C LEU A 4 -38.13 -25.83 -45.80
N VAL A 5 -37.59 -26.14 -44.62
CA VAL A 5 -38.00 -27.32 -43.87
C VAL A 5 -38.17 -26.95 -42.39
N GLN A 6 -39.44 -26.95 -42.00
CA GLN A 6 -39.90 -27.06 -40.61
C GLN A 6 -39.49 -28.40 -40.02
N ILE A 7 -39.15 -28.47 -38.76
CA ILE A 7 -39.49 -29.59 -37.91
C ILE A 7 -39.86 -29.06 -36.52
N ALA A 8 -41.07 -29.40 -36.15
CA ALA A 8 -41.74 -29.07 -34.89
C ALA A 8 -41.38 -30.05 -33.75
N PRO A 9 -42.00 -29.95 -32.58
CA PRO A 9 -41.41 -30.21 -31.28
C PRO A 9 -41.63 -31.64 -30.79
N ALA A 10 -40.73 -32.19 -30.03
CA ALA A 10 -40.96 -33.43 -29.31
C ALA A 10 -40.29 -33.47 -27.93
N LEU A 11 -41.17 -33.55 -26.94
CA LEU A 11 -40.98 -34.25 -25.67
C LEU A 11 -40.16 -33.59 -24.58
N ALA A 12 -40.85 -32.76 -23.80
CA ALA A 12 -40.62 -32.68 -22.37
C ALA A 12 -40.78 -34.07 -21.72
N LYS A 13 -39.67 -34.70 -21.35
CA LYS A 13 -39.66 -35.74 -20.32
C LYS A 13 -39.06 -35.16 -19.07
N VAL A 14 -39.92 -34.89 -18.11
CA VAL A 14 -39.59 -34.66 -16.71
C VAL A 14 -38.89 -35.92 -16.21
N LEU A 15 -37.59 -35.89 -16.10
CA LEU A 15 -36.85 -36.88 -15.32
C LEU A 15 -36.89 -36.42 -13.85
N CYS A 16 -37.76 -37.10 -13.12
CA CYS A 16 -37.82 -37.10 -11.68
C CYS A 16 -36.50 -37.72 -11.16
N VAL A 17 -35.51 -36.92 -10.88
CA VAL A 17 -34.25 -37.39 -10.29
C VAL A 17 -34.49 -37.58 -8.79
N PRO A 18 -34.25 -38.77 -8.21
CA PRO A 18 -34.45 -39.00 -6.77
C PRO A 18 -33.56 -38.06 -5.95
N ARG A 19 -34.12 -37.55 -4.89
CA ARG A 19 -33.49 -36.60 -3.92
C ARG A 19 -32.14 -37.04 -3.34
N PHE A 20 -31.73 -38.30 -3.59
CA PHE A 20 -30.44 -38.89 -3.18
C PHE A 20 -29.27 -38.58 -4.11
N TYR A 21 -29.51 -38.09 -5.35
CA TYR A 21 -28.42 -37.74 -6.28
C TYR A 21 -27.92 -36.27 -6.16
N VAL A 22 -28.69 -35.42 -5.49
CA VAL A 22 -28.28 -34.00 -5.28
C VAL A 22 -27.22 -33.87 -4.18
N LEU A 23 -27.18 -34.83 -3.21
CA LEU A 23 -26.15 -34.83 -2.16
C LEU A 23 -24.81 -35.43 -2.61
N ALA A 24 -24.76 -36.20 -3.67
CA ALA A 24 -23.53 -36.83 -4.18
C ALA A 24 -22.74 -35.96 -5.17
N ILE A 25 -23.33 -34.86 -5.70
CA ILE A 25 -22.67 -33.97 -6.63
C ILE A 25 -21.93 -32.83 -5.88
N CYS A 26 -22.31 -32.52 -4.65
CA CYS A 26 -21.61 -31.56 -3.81
C CYS A 26 -20.22 -32.06 -3.31
N ASP A 27 -20.04 -33.39 -3.23
CA ASP A 27 -18.76 -33.97 -2.74
C ASP A 27 -17.75 -34.24 -3.89
N LEU A 28 -18.05 -33.91 -5.13
CA LEU A 28 -17.23 -34.20 -6.32
C LEU A 28 -16.67 -32.93 -6.98
N MET A 29 -16.94 -31.76 -6.46
CA MET A 29 -16.12 -30.58 -6.85
C MET A 29 -14.80 -30.66 -6.09
N PRO A 30 -13.64 -30.76 -6.77
CA PRO A 30 -12.37 -30.58 -6.08
C PRO A 30 -12.45 -29.25 -5.38
N ALA A 31 -12.22 -29.24 -4.05
CA ALA A 31 -12.13 -28.00 -3.30
C ALA A 31 -11.17 -27.10 -4.09
N MET A 32 -11.61 -25.96 -4.58
CA MET A 32 -10.76 -25.03 -5.33
C MET A 32 -9.60 -24.71 -4.41
N LYS A 33 -8.40 -25.14 -4.82
CA LYS A 33 -7.20 -24.94 -4.02
C LYS A 33 -7.00 -23.45 -3.90
N SER A 34 -7.05 -22.91 -2.67
CA SER A 34 -6.81 -21.50 -2.42
C SER A 34 -5.52 -21.03 -3.07
N ALA A 35 -5.52 -19.83 -3.60
CA ALA A 35 -4.31 -19.19 -4.13
C ALA A 35 -3.25 -18.98 -3.03
N PHE A 36 -3.66 -18.96 -1.75
CA PHE A 36 -2.81 -18.75 -0.58
C PHE A 36 -3.03 -19.84 0.45
N GLN A 37 -1.96 -20.31 1.10
CA GLN A 37 -2.00 -21.37 2.11
C GLN A 37 -1.92 -20.81 3.53
N THR A 38 -1.28 -19.66 3.69
CA THR A 38 -1.00 -19.03 4.98
C THR A 38 -1.23 -17.53 4.92
N VAL A 39 -1.99 -17.01 5.86
CA VAL A 39 -2.39 -15.60 5.91
C VAL A 39 -1.95 -14.98 7.24
N ALA A 40 -1.25 -13.87 7.18
CA ALA A 40 -0.96 -13.04 8.33
C ALA A 40 -2.02 -11.95 8.52
N LEU A 41 -2.56 -11.83 9.72
CA LEU A 41 -3.51 -10.79 10.09
C LEU A 41 -2.80 -9.72 10.93
N ILE A 42 -2.87 -8.49 10.45
CA ILE A 42 -2.20 -7.34 11.06
C ILE A 42 -3.25 -6.25 11.29
N GLY A 43 -3.41 -5.80 12.53
CA GLY A 43 -4.41 -4.79 12.88
C GLY A 43 -3.82 -3.53 13.50
N LYS A 44 -4.53 -2.42 13.39
CA LYS A 44 -4.18 -1.21 14.14
C LYS A 44 -4.50 -1.42 15.62
N TYR A 45 -3.55 -1.10 16.48
CA TYR A 45 -3.67 -1.25 17.92
C TYR A 45 -4.77 -0.37 18.55
N MET A 46 -5.27 -0.79 19.72
CA MET A 46 -6.15 -0.02 20.60
C MET A 46 -7.57 0.27 20.07
N ASN A 47 -8.15 -0.61 19.24
CA ASN A 47 -9.56 -0.48 18.87
C ASN A 47 -10.30 -1.82 19.09
N PRO A 48 -11.36 -1.86 19.91
CA PRO A 48 -12.15 -3.08 20.17
C PRO A 48 -12.74 -3.72 18.91
N GLU A 49 -13.21 -2.91 17.95
CA GLU A 49 -13.77 -3.39 16.69
C GLU A 49 -12.75 -4.16 15.85
N THR A 50 -11.47 -3.76 15.89
CA THR A 50 -10.39 -4.46 15.19
C THR A 50 -10.24 -5.91 15.71
N ARG A 51 -10.42 -6.12 17.02
CA ARG A 51 -10.38 -7.45 17.63
C ARG A 51 -11.45 -8.37 17.05
N GLU A 52 -12.69 -7.90 16.97
CA GLU A 52 -13.82 -8.70 16.46
C GLU A 52 -13.62 -9.03 14.98
N GLN A 53 -13.18 -8.06 14.17
CA GLN A 53 -12.88 -8.27 12.76
C GLN A 53 -11.75 -9.29 12.54
N ILE A 54 -10.65 -9.18 13.30
CA ILE A 54 -9.53 -10.15 13.24
C ILE A 54 -10.01 -11.55 13.60
N LEU A 55 -10.79 -11.69 14.69
CA LEU A 55 -11.31 -12.98 15.12
C LEU A 55 -12.32 -13.57 14.12
N ALA A 56 -13.16 -12.75 13.52
CA ALA A 56 -14.08 -13.19 12.47
C ALA A 56 -13.31 -13.71 11.24
N LEU A 57 -12.31 -12.95 10.79
CA LEU A 57 -11.49 -13.33 9.65
C LEU A 57 -10.62 -14.58 9.97
N ALA A 58 -10.06 -14.67 11.16
CA ALA A 58 -9.25 -15.82 11.57
C ALA A 58 -10.07 -17.12 11.61
N ARG A 59 -11.32 -17.07 12.09
CA ARG A 59 -12.25 -18.21 12.05
C ARG A 59 -12.61 -18.59 10.61
N PHE A 60 -12.96 -17.61 9.79
CA PHE A 60 -13.28 -17.82 8.40
C PHE A 60 -12.14 -18.50 7.62
N LEU A 61 -10.89 -18.06 7.84
CA LEU A 61 -9.71 -18.67 7.24
C LEU A 61 -9.48 -20.11 7.73
N ALA A 62 -9.63 -20.34 9.02
CA ALA A 62 -9.49 -21.68 9.61
C ALA A 62 -10.53 -22.67 9.08
N GLU A 63 -11.80 -22.26 8.88
CA GLU A 63 -12.86 -23.06 8.25
C GLU A 63 -12.53 -23.45 6.80
N ARG A 64 -11.73 -22.64 6.12
CA ARG A 64 -11.20 -22.91 4.78
C ARG A 64 -9.86 -23.68 4.78
N HIS A 65 -9.42 -24.15 5.94
CA HIS A 65 -8.14 -24.86 6.13
C HIS A 65 -6.90 -24.03 5.74
N ILE A 66 -6.97 -22.72 5.89
CA ILE A 66 -5.86 -21.79 5.64
C ILE A 66 -5.14 -21.53 6.97
N GLY A 67 -3.81 -21.62 6.97
CA GLY A 67 -2.98 -21.29 8.13
C GLY A 67 -3.10 -19.81 8.49
N VAL A 68 -3.29 -19.51 9.77
CA VAL A 68 -3.48 -18.15 10.27
C VAL A 68 -2.36 -17.78 11.23
N PHE A 69 -1.70 -16.67 10.95
CA PHE A 69 -0.79 -16.02 11.88
C PHE A 69 -1.35 -14.65 12.26
N ILE A 70 -1.22 -14.28 13.53
CA ILE A 70 -1.57 -12.92 13.97
C ILE A 70 -0.27 -12.21 14.35
N GLU A 71 -0.11 -10.97 13.89
CA GLU A 71 1.05 -10.16 14.26
C GLU A 71 1.07 -9.95 15.79
N GLU A 72 2.27 -10.09 16.40
CA GLU A 72 2.46 -10.17 17.85
C GLU A 72 1.87 -8.97 18.60
N ASN A 73 2.17 -7.74 18.16
CA ASN A 73 1.61 -6.55 18.80
C ASN A 73 0.10 -6.42 18.58
N THR A 74 -0.40 -6.85 17.43
CA THR A 74 -1.83 -6.92 17.13
C THR A 74 -2.53 -7.86 18.12
N ALA A 75 -1.99 -9.06 18.32
CA ALA A 75 -2.54 -10.03 19.26
C ALA A 75 -2.49 -9.52 20.70
N GLN A 76 -1.37 -8.94 21.10
CA GLN A 76 -1.16 -8.43 22.45
C GLN A 76 -2.12 -7.27 22.79
N HIS A 77 -2.20 -6.26 21.93
CA HIS A 77 -3.03 -5.07 22.17
C HIS A 77 -4.53 -5.32 22.01
N SER A 78 -4.90 -6.38 21.29
CA SER A 78 -6.30 -6.78 21.11
C SER A 78 -6.71 -7.94 22.04
N ASP A 79 -5.84 -8.38 22.96
CA ASP A 79 -6.05 -9.54 23.85
C ASP A 79 -6.55 -10.78 23.09
N ILE A 80 -5.94 -11.09 21.95
CA ILE A 80 -6.27 -12.26 21.14
C ILE A 80 -5.39 -13.43 21.57
N LYS A 81 -6.02 -14.55 21.95
CA LYS A 81 -5.38 -15.79 22.41
C LYS A 81 -5.80 -16.96 21.54
N GLY A 82 -5.02 -18.04 21.56
CA GLY A 82 -5.35 -19.30 20.88
C GLY A 82 -4.93 -19.36 19.40
N TYR A 83 -4.22 -18.35 18.90
CA TYR A 83 -3.64 -18.31 17.55
C TYR A 83 -2.12 -18.25 17.62
N THR A 84 -1.47 -18.75 16.57
CA THR A 84 -0.01 -18.58 16.42
C THR A 84 0.31 -17.12 16.14
N THR A 85 1.21 -16.55 16.94
CA THR A 85 1.65 -15.16 16.76
C THR A 85 3.04 -15.09 16.17
N LEU A 86 3.28 -14.10 15.32
CA LEU A 86 4.57 -13.80 14.69
C LEU A 86 4.95 -12.34 14.87
N LYS A 87 6.23 -12.08 15.10
CA LYS A 87 6.77 -10.73 15.00
C LYS A 87 6.66 -10.23 13.57
N MET A 88 6.46 -8.92 13.37
CA MET A 88 6.40 -8.31 12.04
C MET A 88 7.58 -8.73 11.15
N SER A 89 8.79 -8.79 11.70
CA SER A 89 10.01 -9.21 10.99
C SER A 89 10.04 -10.68 10.57
N ALA A 90 9.14 -11.52 11.11
CA ALA A 90 9.06 -12.93 10.77
C ALA A 90 7.91 -13.27 9.83
N ILE A 91 6.90 -12.39 9.72
CA ILE A 91 5.69 -12.65 8.93
C ILE A 91 6.04 -13.06 7.50
N GLY A 92 6.93 -12.33 6.85
CA GLY A 92 7.27 -12.58 5.45
C GLY A 92 7.94 -13.93 5.17
N ALA A 93 8.48 -14.59 6.20
CA ALA A 93 9.07 -15.92 6.06
C ALA A 93 8.04 -17.06 6.18
N TYR A 94 6.85 -16.80 6.71
CA TYR A 94 5.86 -17.82 7.04
C TYR A 94 4.49 -17.61 6.39
N ALA A 95 4.15 -16.38 6.03
CA ALA A 95 2.89 -16.06 5.36
C ALA A 95 3.11 -15.80 3.87
N ASP A 96 2.16 -16.18 3.05
CA ASP A 96 2.12 -15.91 1.61
C ASP A 96 1.11 -14.81 1.23
N LEU A 97 0.36 -14.31 2.21
CA LEU A 97 -0.53 -13.15 2.10
C LEU A 97 -0.58 -12.42 3.44
N ALA A 98 -0.62 -11.09 3.43
CA ALA A 98 -0.89 -10.30 4.63
C ALA A 98 -2.17 -9.47 4.46
N VAL A 99 -3.12 -9.64 5.38
CA VAL A 99 -4.34 -8.82 5.45
C VAL A 99 -4.18 -7.79 6.56
N VAL A 100 -4.26 -6.53 6.17
CA VAL A 100 -4.03 -5.37 7.05
C VAL A 100 -5.36 -4.70 7.38
N LEU A 101 -5.79 -4.81 8.64
CA LEU A 101 -7.01 -4.18 9.14
C LEU A 101 -6.68 -2.82 9.77
N GLY A 102 -6.89 -1.76 9.02
CA GLY A 102 -6.51 -0.42 9.49
C GLY A 102 -6.76 0.65 8.45
N GLY A 103 -6.05 1.76 8.56
CA GLY A 103 -6.00 2.80 7.54
C GLY A 103 -4.65 2.81 6.82
N ASP A 104 -4.49 3.79 5.90
CA ASP A 104 -3.29 3.93 5.08
C ASP A 104 -1.99 3.96 5.91
N GLY A 105 -1.96 4.60 7.07
CA GLY A 105 -0.77 4.63 7.93
C GLY A 105 -0.33 3.25 8.44
N THR A 106 -1.28 2.33 8.71
CA THR A 106 -0.96 0.94 9.07
C THR A 106 -0.38 0.21 7.84
N MET A 107 -1.01 0.42 6.68
CA MET A 107 -0.55 -0.15 5.42
C MET A 107 0.87 0.30 5.07
N LEU A 108 1.20 1.60 5.22
CA LEU A 108 2.56 2.11 5.02
C LEU A 108 3.58 1.38 5.90
N THR A 109 3.24 1.15 7.17
CA THR A 109 4.14 0.47 8.11
C THR A 109 4.38 -0.99 7.72
N VAL A 110 3.33 -1.71 7.34
CA VAL A 110 3.41 -3.11 6.91
C VAL A 110 4.16 -3.23 5.59
N ALA A 111 3.86 -2.37 4.62
CA ALA A 111 4.52 -2.37 3.32
C ALA A 111 6.04 -2.21 3.43
N ARG A 112 6.51 -1.27 4.27
CA ARG A 112 7.96 -1.11 4.53
C ARG A 112 8.58 -2.32 5.21
N ALA A 113 7.88 -2.90 6.19
CA ALA A 113 8.40 -4.04 6.95
C ALA A 113 8.48 -5.33 6.13
N LEU A 114 7.59 -5.49 5.14
CA LEU A 114 7.49 -6.70 4.33
C LEU A 114 8.08 -6.54 2.91
N LEU A 115 8.70 -5.41 2.61
CA LEU A 115 9.25 -5.10 1.28
C LEU A 115 10.19 -6.19 0.74
N ASP A 116 11.09 -6.69 1.58
CA ASP A 116 12.09 -7.67 1.16
C ASP A 116 11.52 -9.09 0.96
N TYR A 117 10.35 -9.36 1.51
CA TYR A 117 9.70 -10.67 1.41
C TYR A 117 8.77 -10.79 0.19
N GLN A 118 8.36 -9.66 -0.39
CA GLN A 118 7.52 -9.61 -1.59
C GLN A 118 6.16 -10.34 -1.44
N ILE A 119 5.65 -10.51 -0.22
CA ILE A 119 4.30 -11.04 -0.02
C ILE A 119 3.27 -9.96 -0.34
N PRO A 120 2.16 -10.32 -1.02
CA PRO A 120 1.11 -9.37 -1.33
C PRO A 120 0.36 -8.92 -0.09
N LEU A 121 -0.18 -7.70 -0.17
CA LEU A 121 -0.95 -7.07 0.89
C LEU A 121 -2.39 -6.85 0.46
N VAL A 122 -3.33 -7.05 1.37
CA VAL A 122 -4.75 -6.70 1.24
C VAL A 122 -5.10 -5.68 2.32
N GLY A 123 -5.68 -4.56 1.93
CA GLY A 123 -6.04 -3.48 2.85
C GLY A 123 -7.53 -3.46 3.17
N VAL A 124 -7.89 -3.66 4.44
CA VAL A 124 -9.27 -3.55 4.93
C VAL A 124 -9.40 -2.29 5.77
N ASN A 125 -10.27 -1.39 5.36
CA ASN A 125 -10.57 -0.17 6.11
C ASN A 125 -11.63 -0.42 7.19
N ARG A 126 -11.72 0.55 8.13
CA ARG A 126 -12.66 0.50 9.25
C ARG A 126 -13.71 1.61 9.15
N GLY A 127 -14.40 1.69 8.00
CA GLY A 127 -15.50 2.63 7.79
C GLY A 127 -15.13 3.94 7.08
N ARG A 128 -13.84 4.29 6.94
CA ARG A 128 -13.40 5.38 6.05
C ARG A 128 -12.50 4.80 4.99
N PHE A 129 -12.96 4.79 3.79
CA PHE A 129 -12.21 4.38 2.62
C PHE A 129 -10.79 4.99 2.64
N GLY A 130 -9.74 4.22 2.38
CA GLY A 130 -8.36 4.69 2.26
C GLY A 130 -7.91 4.72 0.79
N PHE A 131 -6.77 5.30 0.51
CA PHE A 131 -6.11 5.15 -0.80
C PHE A 131 -5.42 3.80 -0.95
N LEU A 132 -5.11 3.13 0.16
CA LEU A 132 -4.44 1.84 0.24
C LEU A 132 -5.29 0.76 0.90
N THR A 133 -6.44 1.14 1.48
CA THR A 133 -7.34 0.23 2.19
C THR A 133 -8.74 0.42 1.64
N ASP A 134 -9.03 -0.27 0.55
CA ASP A 134 -10.22 -0.12 -0.28
C ASP A 134 -11.32 -1.16 0.01
N ILE A 135 -11.03 -2.21 0.79
CA ILE A 135 -12.03 -3.17 1.22
C ILE A 135 -12.74 -2.63 2.45
N ASN A 136 -14.07 -2.47 2.36
CA ASN A 136 -14.88 -2.12 3.52
C ASN A 136 -14.98 -3.29 4.49
N SER A 137 -14.90 -3.02 5.79
CA SER A 137 -15.07 -4.04 6.84
C SER A 137 -16.37 -4.84 6.72
N ASP A 138 -17.46 -4.22 6.24
CA ASP A 138 -18.76 -4.87 6.09
C ASP A 138 -18.75 -5.97 4.99
N HIS A 139 -17.88 -5.84 4.00
CA HIS A 139 -17.68 -6.79 2.91
C HIS A 139 -16.37 -7.56 3.00
N MET A 140 -15.67 -7.48 4.14
CA MET A 140 -14.34 -8.04 4.34
C MET A 140 -14.26 -9.53 4.00
N LEU A 141 -15.18 -10.33 4.57
CA LEU A 141 -15.14 -11.79 4.38
C LEU A 141 -15.42 -12.20 2.95
N GLU A 142 -16.34 -11.52 2.28
CA GLU A 142 -16.67 -11.75 0.87
C GLU A 142 -15.48 -11.38 -0.04
N SER A 143 -14.88 -10.22 0.17
CA SER A 143 -13.74 -9.74 -0.60
C SER A 143 -12.50 -10.64 -0.40
N VAL A 144 -12.22 -11.02 0.84
CA VAL A 144 -11.10 -11.94 1.13
C VAL A 144 -11.38 -13.32 0.54
N ALA A 145 -12.64 -13.83 0.57
CA ALA A 145 -13.00 -15.07 -0.08
C ALA A 145 -12.67 -15.05 -1.59
N ALA A 146 -13.08 -13.99 -2.29
CA ALA A 146 -12.79 -13.82 -3.71
C ALA A 146 -11.28 -13.84 -3.99
N ILE A 147 -10.49 -13.12 -3.17
CA ILE A 147 -9.02 -13.09 -3.28
C ILE A 147 -8.42 -14.50 -3.08
N LEU A 148 -8.88 -15.24 -2.06
CA LEU A 148 -8.42 -16.60 -1.79
C LEU A 148 -8.78 -17.57 -2.93
N ASP A 149 -9.90 -17.34 -3.60
CA ASP A 149 -10.36 -18.11 -4.75
C ASP A 149 -9.66 -17.66 -6.07
N GLY A 150 -8.64 -16.78 -5.98
CA GLY A 150 -7.84 -16.29 -7.11
C GLY A 150 -8.51 -15.17 -7.91
N GLN A 151 -9.59 -14.58 -7.41
CA GLN A 151 -10.31 -13.48 -8.06
C GLN A 151 -9.80 -12.16 -7.49
N PHE A 152 -8.74 -11.61 -8.06
CA PHE A 152 -8.15 -10.34 -7.64
C PHE A 152 -7.41 -9.64 -8.77
N GLU A 153 -7.28 -8.34 -8.65
CA GLU A 153 -6.40 -7.51 -9.44
C GLU A 153 -5.14 -7.19 -8.63
N THR A 154 -3.97 -7.23 -9.28
CA THR A 154 -2.69 -6.94 -8.62
C THR A 154 -2.17 -5.60 -9.06
N GLU A 155 -1.91 -4.72 -8.12
CA GLU A 155 -1.27 -3.43 -8.36
C GLU A 155 0.11 -3.37 -7.71
N GLN A 156 1.15 -3.11 -8.51
CA GLN A 156 2.52 -2.98 -8.02
C GLN A 156 2.80 -1.54 -7.58
N ARG A 157 3.26 -1.36 -6.35
CA ARG A 157 3.62 -0.07 -5.81
C ARG A 157 5.13 0.04 -5.63
N ILE A 158 5.72 1.09 -6.20
CA ILE A 158 7.13 1.42 -5.97
C ILE A 158 7.31 2.05 -4.60
N LEU A 159 8.49 1.85 -4.01
CA LEU A 159 8.94 2.57 -2.82
C LEU A 159 10.17 3.41 -3.18
N LEU A 160 10.40 4.44 -2.38
CA LEU A 160 11.66 5.18 -2.36
C LEU A 160 12.58 4.58 -1.31
N GLU A 161 13.85 4.47 -1.64
CA GLU A 161 14.94 4.20 -0.72
C GLU A 161 15.72 5.49 -0.51
N ALA A 162 15.91 5.91 0.73
CA ALA A 162 16.64 7.12 1.07
C ALA A 162 17.87 6.82 1.93
N TYR A 163 18.99 7.46 1.59
CA TYR A 163 20.22 7.45 2.37
C TYR A 163 20.54 8.86 2.82
N ILE A 164 20.88 9.00 4.09
CA ILE A 164 21.37 10.25 4.64
C ILE A 164 22.87 10.16 4.81
N VAL A 165 23.60 11.00 4.07
CA VAL A 165 25.05 10.97 4.00
C VAL A 165 25.62 12.23 4.67
N ARG A 166 26.46 12.04 5.70
CA ARG A 166 27.17 13.07 6.44
C ARG A 166 28.67 12.77 6.43
N ASN A 167 29.51 13.71 5.99
CA ASN A 167 30.96 13.51 5.91
C ASN A 167 31.35 12.21 5.18
N SER A 168 30.68 11.94 4.05
CA SER A 168 30.86 10.73 3.22
C SER A 168 30.50 9.40 3.91
N GLN A 169 29.81 9.43 5.04
CA GLN A 169 29.31 8.25 5.73
C GLN A 169 27.78 8.23 5.74
N VAL A 170 27.18 7.05 5.56
CA VAL A 170 25.74 6.86 5.70
C VAL A 170 25.39 6.88 7.19
N VAL A 171 24.64 7.87 7.63
CA VAL A 171 24.19 8.05 9.01
C VAL A 171 22.72 7.65 9.23
N GLY A 172 22.00 7.37 8.15
CA GLY A 172 20.64 6.90 8.17
C GLY A 172 20.22 6.33 6.83
N GLN A 173 19.30 5.36 6.86
CA GLN A 173 18.74 4.70 5.68
C GLN A 173 17.32 4.26 5.99
N GLY A 174 16.44 4.27 4.99
CA GLY A 174 15.08 3.73 5.13
C GLY A 174 14.30 3.78 3.84
N TYR A 175 13.08 3.27 3.92
CA TYR A 175 12.13 3.17 2.81
C TYR A 175 10.90 4.04 3.05
N ALA A 176 10.31 4.52 1.97
CA ALA A 176 9.05 5.26 1.99
C ALA A 176 8.13 4.75 0.86
N LEU A 177 6.88 4.42 1.20
CA LEU A 177 5.86 4.08 0.21
C LEU A 177 5.21 5.35 -0.34
N ASN A 178 5.03 6.39 0.49
CA ASN A 178 4.51 7.68 0.07
C ASN A 178 5.63 8.64 -0.35
N ASP A 179 6.41 9.11 0.62
CA ASP A 179 7.32 10.24 0.38
C ASP A 179 8.54 10.28 1.30
N VAL A 180 9.58 10.94 0.78
CA VAL A 180 10.75 11.40 1.53
C VAL A 180 10.67 12.93 1.57
N VAL A 181 10.58 13.48 2.77
CA VAL A 181 10.39 14.91 3.00
C VAL A 181 11.62 15.50 3.72
N VAL A 182 12.28 16.44 3.09
CA VAL A 182 13.28 17.29 3.73
C VAL A 182 12.62 18.61 4.09
N ASN A 183 12.53 18.95 5.38
CA ASN A 183 11.87 20.17 5.80
C ASN A 183 12.53 20.81 7.03
N LYS A 184 12.27 22.11 7.21
CA LYS A 184 12.58 22.80 8.45
C LYS A 184 11.68 22.30 9.59
N ASN A 185 12.16 22.38 10.82
CA ASN A 185 11.36 22.09 11.99
C ASN A 185 10.70 23.37 12.55
N GLY A 186 9.43 23.25 12.93
CA GLY A 186 8.71 24.30 13.63
C GLY A 186 8.81 25.70 12.99
N LEU A 187 9.15 26.70 13.81
CA LEU A 187 9.28 28.12 13.41
C LEU A 187 10.68 28.50 12.88
N ALA A 188 11.54 27.51 12.61
CA ALA A 188 12.87 27.80 12.06
C ALA A 188 12.80 28.60 10.75
N ARG A 189 13.89 29.29 10.41
CA ARG A 189 14.01 30.03 9.13
C ARG A 189 13.96 29.06 7.95
N LEU A 190 13.66 29.61 6.75
CA LEU A 190 13.72 28.85 5.50
C LEU A 190 15.04 28.13 5.36
N ILE A 191 14.97 26.88 4.92
CA ILE A 191 16.18 26.12 4.59
C ILE A 191 16.60 26.39 3.15
N GLU A 192 17.88 26.22 2.89
CA GLU A 192 18.46 26.35 1.56
C GLU A 192 18.94 24.98 1.09
N LEU A 193 18.31 24.52 0.02
CA LEU A 193 18.55 23.20 -0.57
C LEU A 193 19.10 23.34 -1.99
N GLU A 194 20.06 22.49 -2.31
CA GLU A 194 20.58 22.30 -3.66
C GLU A 194 20.17 20.92 -4.15
N ILE A 195 19.50 20.87 -5.34
CA ILE A 195 18.90 19.66 -5.88
C ILE A 195 19.65 19.23 -7.12
N HIS A 196 20.06 17.96 -7.15
CA HIS A 196 20.63 17.30 -8.32
C HIS A 196 19.77 16.10 -8.71
N ILE A 197 19.64 15.83 -10.00
CA ILE A 197 18.97 14.66 -10.56
C ILE A 197 19.95 14.01 -11.53
N ASP A 198 20.24 12.73 -11.33
CA ASP A 198 21.19 11.93 -12.12
C ASP A 198 22.56 12.65 -12.26
N GLY A 199 23.03 13.25 -11.17
CA GLY A 199 24.27 14.01 -11.10
C GLY A 199 24.21 15.41 -11.70
N CYS A 200 23.11 15.80 -12.39
CA CYS A 200 22.95 17.13 -12.95
C CYS A 200 22.36 18.09 -11.93
N PHE A 201 22.98 19.26 -11.79
CA PHE A 201 22.40 20.35 -11.00
C PHE A 201 21.08 20.82 -11.62
N VAL A 202 20.01 20.87 -10.82
CA VAL A 202 18.68 21.31 -11.26
C VAL A 202 18.38 22.71 -10.76
N GLN A 203 18.45 22.91 -9.45
CA GLN A 203 18.14 24.20 -8.84
C GLN A 203 18.67 24.31 -7.42
N LYS A 204 18.79 25.56 -6.98
CA LYS A 204 18.96 25.93 -5.60
C LYS A 204 17.71 26.67 -5.14
N GLN A 205 17.12 26.22 -4.01
CA GLN A 205 15.87 26.81 -3.52
C GLN A 205 15.96 27.18 -2.05
N ARG A 206 15.25 28.24 -1.66
CA ARG A 206 14.94 28.60 -0.29
C ARG A 206 13.45 28.33 -0.07
N SER A 207 13.13 27.47 0.88
CA SER A 207 11.76 26.97 1.08
C SER A 207 11.58 26.45 2.51
N ASP A 208 10.37 26.08 2.86
CA ASP A 208 10.12 25.29 4.06
C ASP A 208 10.61 23.83 3.89
N GLY A 209 10.72 23.35 2.65
CA GLY A 209 11.22 22.01 2.37
C GLY A 209 11.03 21.56 0.93
N LEU A 210 11.31 20.28 0.71
CA LEU A 210 11.09 19.55 -0.54
C LEU A 210 10.56 18.15 -0.24
N ILE A 211 9.53 17.75 -0.98
CA ILE A 211 8.96 16.41 -0.97
C ILE A 211 9.43 15.66 -2.22
N VAL A 212 9.90 14.45 -2.06
CA VAL A 212 10.07 13.47 -3.15
C VAL A 212 9.02 12.40 -2.92
N ALA A 213 8.01 12.31 -3.79
CA ALA A 213 6.86 11.44 -3.63
C ALA A 213 6.80 10.36 -4.71
N THR A 214 6.43 9.13 -4.31
CA THR A 214 5.98 8.07 -5.23
C THR A 214 4.61 8.43 -5.81
N PRO A 215 4.12 7.76 -6.85
CA PRO A 215 2.73 7.92 -7.28
C PRO A 215 1.73 7.72 -6.15
N THR A 216 1.96 6.72 -5.27
CA THR A 216 1.15 6.51 -4.06
C THR A 216 1.12 7.74 -3.15
N GLY A 217 2.27 8.33 -2.89
CA GLY A 217 2.42 9.51 -2.02
C GLY A 217 1.88 10.81 -2.61
N THR A 218 1.60 10.85 -3.92
CA THR A 218 1.05 12.07 -4.53
C THR A 218 -0.36 12.42 -4.05
N THR A 219 -1.06 11.49 -3.41
CA THR A 219 -2.35 11.73 -2.74
C THR A 219 -2.21 12.05 -1.25
N ALA A 220 -0.97 12.07 -0.71
CA ALA A 220 -0.65 12.38 0.69
C ALA A 220 -0.13 13.83 0.86
N TYR A 221 1.00 14.04 1.51
CA TYR A 221 1.53 15.37 1.77
C TYR A 221 1.85 16.15 0.50
N SER A 222 2.30 15.47 -0.54
CA SER A 222 2.53 16.05 -1.87
C SER A 222 1.29 16.78 -2.41
N LEU A 223 0.09 16.20 -2.26
CA LEU A 223 -1.16 16.85 -2.69
C LEU A 223 -1.39 18.17 -1.96
N SER A 224 -1.23 18.17 -0.63
CA SER A 224 -1.40 19.38 0.21
C SER A 224 -0.38 20.47 -0.14
N ALA A 225 0.80 20.10 -0.64
CA ALA A 225 1.83 21.03 -1.10
C ALA A 225 1.64 21.50 -2.56
N GLY A 226 0.53 21.12 -3.21
CA GLY A 226 0.20 21.51 -4.59
C GLY A 226 0.87 20.67 -5.66
N GLY A 227 1.31 19.46 -5.34
CA GLY A 227 1.84 18.48 -6.29
C GLY A 227 0.75 17.88 -7.18
N PRO A 228 1.12 17.35 -8.36
CA PRO A 228 0.20 16.63 -9.23
C PRO A 228 -0.16 15.27 -8.63
N ILE A 229 -1.35 14.76 -8.93
CA ILE A 229 -1.71 13.35 -8.68
C ILE A 229 -1.13 12.52 -9.83
N LEU A 230 -0.31 11.54 -9.50
CA LEU A 230 0.21 10.56 -10.45
C LEU A 230 -0.56 9.26 -10.30
N HIS A 231 -0.96 8.67 -11.44
CA HIS A 231 -1.59 7.35 -11.40
C HIS A 231 -0.59 6.32 -10.86
N PRO A 232 -1.00 5.37 -10.00
CA PRO A 232 -0.10 4.41 -9.34
C PRO A 232 0.77 3.58 -10.29
N THR A 233 0.31 3.34 -11.51
CA THR A 233 1.04 2.58 -12.55
C THR A 233 2.10 3.36 -13.29
N LEU A 234 2.24 4.66 -13.05
CA LEU A 234 3.24 5.48 -13.73
C LEU A 234 4.63 5.24 -13.15
N ASP A 235 5.60 5.00 -14.02
CA ASP A 235 7.03 4.96 -13.67
C ASP A 235 7.58 6.39 -13.48
N ALA A 236 7.03 7.09 -12.49
CA ALA A 236 7.39 8.48 -12.19
C ALA A 236 7.50 8.72 -10.68
N ILE A 237 8.23 9.75 -10.29
CA ILE A 237 8.24 10.33 -8.94
C ILE A 237 8.05 11.84 -9.06
N ALA A 238 7.42 12.46 -8.07
CA ALA A 238 7.18 13.88 -8.03
C ALA A 238 8.13 14.57 -7.03
N LEU A 239 8.73 15.69 -7.44
CA LEU A 239 9.46 16.59 -6.58
C LEU A 239 8.58 17.83 -6.36
N VAL A 240 8.18 18.07 -5.11
CA VAL A 240 7.23 19.11 -4.75
C VAL A 240 7.82 20.05 -3.71
N PRO A 241 8.17 21.29 -4.05
CA PRO A 241 8.64 22.29 -3.09
C PRO A 241 7.55 22.63 -2.06
N ILE A 242 7.94 22.80 -0.80
CA ILE A 242 7.04 23.24 0.27
C ILE A 242 7.28 24.73 0.50
N CYS A 243 6.27 25.57 0.26
CA CYS A 243 6.31 27.02 0.44
C CYS A 243 7.62 27.67 -0.09
N PRO A 244 7.97 27.48 -1.37
CA PRO A 244 9.19 28.05 -1.92
C PRO A 244 9.11 29.59 -1.94
N HIS A 245 10.21 30.24 -1.62
CA HIS A 245 10.29 31.71 -1.63
C HIS A 245 10.33 32.30 -3.06
N THR A 246 10.61 31.47 -4.07
CA THR A 246 10.68 31.86 -5.47
C THR A 246 9.41 31.48 -6.21
N LEU A 247 8.74 32.44 -6.81
CA LEU A 247 7.48 32.24 -7.54
C LEU A 247 7.60 31.34 -8.80
N SER A 248 8.80 31.15 -9.31
CA SER A 248 9.08 30.30 -10.47
C SER A 248 9.17 28.80 -10.12
N ASN A 249 9.37 28.45 -8.85
CA ASN A 249 9.44 27.04 -8.45
C ASN A 249 8.09 26.35 -8.67
N ARG A 250 8.14 25.20 -9.33
CA ARG A 250 6.96 24.37 -9.63
C ARG A 250 7.27 22.92 -9.28
N PRO A 251 6.25 22.15 -8.89
CA PRO A 251 6.37 20.71 -8.85
C PRO A 251 6.77 20.15 -10.22
N ILE A 252 7.65 19.17 -10.22
CA ILE A 252 8.06 18.45 -11.44
C ILE A 252 7.87 16.95 -11.21
N ALA A 253 7.50 16.24 -12.28
CA ALA A 253 7.51 14.79 -12.33
C ALA A 253 8.70 14.32 -13.18
N ILE A 254 9.42 13.33 -12.69
CA ILE A 254 10.59 12.75 -13.36
C ILE A 254 10.46 11.23 -13.41
N ASN A 255 11.32 10.56 -14.18
CA ASN A 255 11.33 9.10 -14.21
C ASN A 255 11.67 8.52 -12.83
N SER A 256 10.98 7.46 -12.43
CA SER A 256 11.19 6.81 -11.13
C SER A 256 12.57 6.16 -10.98
N ALA A 257 13.26 5.87 -12.09
CA ALA A 257 14.62 5.32 -12.09
C ALA A 257 15.70 6.38 -11.80
N SER A 258 15.35 7.69 -11.82
CA SER A 258 16.29 8.76 -11.54
C SER A 258 16.70 8.77 -10.07
N GLU A 259 17.97 9.11 -9.82
CA GLU A 259 18.49 9.39 -8.49
C GLU A 259 18.36 10.90 -8.17
N VAL A 260 17.75 11.21 -7.04
CA VAL A 260 17.60 12.57 -6.53
C VAL A 260 18.55 12.77 -5.36
N VAL A 261 19.42 13.80 -5.44
CA VAL A 261 20.29 14.20 -4.34
C VAL A 261 19.88 15.58 -3.87
N ILE A 262 19.52 15.68 -2.60
CA ILE A 262 19.15 16.92 -1.93
C ILE A 262 20.27 17.27 -0.95
N GLN A 263 21.04 18.31 -1.25
CA GLN A 263 22.09 18.81 -0.38
C GLN A 263 21.55 19.93 0.51
N VAL A 264 21.74 19.82 1.81
CA VAL A 264 21.42 20.89 2.76
C VAL A 264 22.55 21.91 2.74
N VAL A 265 22.30 23.07 2.15
CA VAL A 265 23.30 24.16 2.06
C VAL A 265 23.28 24.99 3.35
N HIS A 266 22.08 25.38 3.79
CA HIS A 266 21.87 26.13 5.02
C HIS A 266 20.58 25.67 5.72
N ALA A 267 20.68 25.42 7.02
CA ALA A 267 19.54 25.15 7.89
C ALA A 267 19.93 25.46 9.33
N GLU A 268 19.04 26.10 10.08
CA GLU A 268 19.17 26.25 11.55
C GLU A 268 18.66 24.99 12.25
N ASP A 269 17.53 24.47 11.79
CA ASP A 269 16.92 23.23 12.26
C ASP A 269 16.14 22.59 11.11
N ALA A 270 16.59 21.43 10.65
CA ALA A 270 15.99 20.67 9.56
C ALA A 270 15.99 19.18 9.87
N SER A 271 15.08 18.47 9.22
CA SER A 271 15.01 17.01 9.31
C SER A 271 14.54 16.40 7.99
N VAL A 272 14.87 15.13 7.81
CA VAL A 272 14.27 14.28 6.81
C VAL A 272 13.25 13.35 7.46
N HIS A 273 12.12 13.17 6.81
CA HIS A 273 11.07 12.26 7.21
C HIS A 273 10.77 11.26 6.08
N LEU A 274 10.55 10.01 6.43
CA LEU A 274 10.12 8.94 5.52
C LEU A 274 8.71 8.51 5.95
N ASP A 275 7.72 8.71 5.10
CA ASP A 275 6.28 8.47 5.37
C ASP A 275 5.79 9.10 6.69
N GLY A 276 6.39 10.20 7.13
CA GLY A 276 6.09 10.84 8.41
C GLY A 276 6.42 10.00 9.66
N HIS A 277 6.98 8.79 9.50
CA HIS A 277 7.24 7.85 10.59
C HIS A 277 8.69 7.90 11.07
N MET A 278 9.64 7.78 10.15
CA MET A 278 11.07 7.90 10.47
C MET A 278 11.48 9.37 10.37
N LYS A 279 12.17 9.87 11.39
CA LYS A 279 12.71 11.23 11.43
C LYS A 279 14.19 11.20 11.77
N LEU A 280 15.00 11.92 10.99
CA LEU A 280 16.41 12.14 11.27
C LEU A 280 16.77 13.63 11.12
N ALA A 281 17.47 14.18 12.11
CA ALA A 281 17.96 15.56 12.06
C ALA A 281 19.05 15.74 11.00
N LEU A 282 18.94 16.82 10.22
CA LEU A 282 19.89 17.21 9.19
C LEU A 282 20.76 18.39 9.63
N GLN A 283 21.98 18.42 9.10
CA GLN A 283 22.95 19.49 9.30
C GLN A 283 23.37 20.09 7.96
N PRO A 284 23.83 21.35 7.93
CA PRO A 284 24.46 21.88 6.73
C PRO A 284 25.61 20.97 6.23
N GLY A 285 25.61 20.71 4.92
CA GLY A 285 26.51 19.77 4.26
C GLY A 285 25.99 18.34 4.12
N ASP A 286 24.94 17.94 4.84
CA ASP A 286 24.31 16.64 4.66
C ASP A 286 23.69 16.50 3.25
N ARG A 287 23.68 15.28 2.75
CA ARG A 287 23.02 14.91 1.50
C ARG A 287 21.98 13.85 1.78
N VAL A 288 20.77 14.07 1.28
CA VAL A 288 19.71 13.06 1.24
C VAL A 288 19.66 12.52 -0.19
N GLN A 289 20.09 11.28 -0.37
CA GLN A 289 20.04 10.58 -1.65
C GLN A 289 18.77 9.75 -1.69
N VAL A 290 17.94 9.94 -2.71
CA VAL A 290 16.66 9.27 -2.87
C VAL A 290 16.63 8.59 -4.23
N LYS A 291 16.28 7.30 -4.24
CA LYS A 291 16.12 6.50 -5.45
C LYS A 291 14.96 5.54 -5.29
N ARG A 292 14.48 4.97 -6.38
CA ARG A 292 13.52 3.88 -6.35
C ARG A 292 14.14 2.67 -5.64
N ALA A 293 13.41 2.06 -4.71
CA ALA A 293 13.79 0.81 -4.09
C ALA A 293 13.81 -0.32 -5.15
N ARG A 294 14.67 -1.33 -4.93
CA ARG A 294 14.78 -2.48 -5.83
C ARG A 294 13.47 -3.28 -5.91
N ASN A 295 12.84 -3.49 -4.76
CA ASN A 295 11.62 -4.28 -4.63
C ASN A 295 10.39 -3.36 -4.69
N THR A 296 9.27 -3.94 -5.10
CA THR A 296 7.94 -3.33 -5.08
C THR A 296 7.05 -4.07 -4.09
N ILE A 297 5.94 -3.47 -3.70
CA ILE A 297 4.88 -4.12 -2.94
C ILE A 297 3.69 -4.37 -3.85
N ALA A 298 3.16 -5.59 -3.82
CA ALA A 298 1.93 -5.95 -4.49
C ALA A 298 0.74 -5.67 -3.55
N LEU A 299 -0.21 -4.86 -4.01
CA LEU A 299 -1.52 -4.72 -3.39
C LEU A 299 -2.51 -5.58 -4.19
N LEU A 300 -3.32 -6.36 -3.47
CA LEU A 300 -4.40 -7.14 -4.09
C LEU A 300 -5.74 -6.46 -3.81
N HIS A 301 -6.47 -6.26 -4.87
CA HIS A 301 -7.78 -5.63 -4.87
C HIS A 301 -8.85 -6.64 -5.32
N PRO A 302 -10.07 -6.59 -4.78
CA PRO A 302 -11.21 -7.33 -5.34
C PRO A 302 -11.43 -6.94 -6.81
N PRO A 303 -12.09 -7.81 -7.61
CA PRO A 303 -12.43 -7.50 -9.00
C PRO A 303 -13.23 -6.20 -9.12
N GLY A 304 -12.90 -5.40 -10.14
CA GLY A 304 -13.56 -4.12 -10.41
C GLY A 304 -13.01 -2.94 -9.61
N HIS A 305 -11.84 -3.09 -8.99
CA HIS A 305 -11.13 -1.97 -8.39
C HIS A 305 -10.82 -0.89 -9.43
N ASN A 306 -11.08 0.37 -9.09
CA ASN A 306 -10.81 1.50 -9.96
C ASN A 306 -10.24 2.68 -9.18
N HIS A 307 -9.00 3.03 -9.48
CA HIS A 307 -8.31 4.14 -8.84
C HIS A 307 -9.07 5.48 -8.92
N TYR A 308 -9.78 5.73 -10.02
CA TYR A 308 -10.54 6.97 -10.18
C TYR A 308 -11.78 7.01 -9.29
N ASP A 309 -12.36 5.87 -8.94
CA ASP A 309 -13.47 5.82 -7.98
C ASP A 309 -12.97 6.18 -6.58
N VAL A 310 -11.78 5.67 -6.22
CA VAL A 310 -11.10 6.04 -4.96
C VAL A 310 -10.82 7.54 -4.90
N LEU A 311 -10.33 8.13 -6.00
CA LEU A 311 -10.08 9.57 -6.09
C LEU A 311 -11.37 10.38 -5.94
N ARG A 312 -12.46 9.99 -6.63
CA ARG A 312 -13.76 10.69 -6.54
C ARG A 312 -14.29 10.68 -5.11
N GLU A 313 -14.26 9.53 -4.47
CA GLU A 313 -14.74 9.38 -3.11
C GLU A 313 -13.91 10.20 -2.11
N LYS A 314 -12.59 10.10 -2.21
CA LYS A 314 -11.65 10.75 -1.29
C LYS A 314 -11.53 12.25 -1.44
N LEU A 315 -11.60 12.73 -2.67
CA LEU A 315 -11.41 14.13 -3.00
C LEU A 315 -12.74 14.85 -3.28
N HIS A 316 -13.86 14.14 -3.15
CA HIS A 316 -15.20 14.67 -3.40
C HIS A 316 -15.33 15.29 -4.79
N TRP A 317 -14.81 14.58 -5.81
CA TRP A 317 -14.87 15.00 -7.20
C TRP A 317 -16.19 14.55 -7.83
N GLY A 318 -17.09 15.47 -8.10
CA GLY A 318 -18.35 15.25 -8.79
C GLY A 318 -19.57 15.30 -7.89
#